data_c274a2e32ac4c92da194474bbe217b7c
#
_entry.id   c274a2e32ac4c92da194474bbe217b7c
#
_cell.length_a   1.000
_cell.length_b   1.000
_cell.length_c   1.000
_cell.angle_alpha   90.00
_cell.angle_beta   90.00
_cell.angle_gamma   90.00
#
_symmetry.space_group_name_H-M   'P 1'
#
loop_
_entity.id
_entity.type
_entity.pdbx_description
1 polymer ?
#
loop_
_entity_poly.entity_id
_entity_poly.type
_entity_poly.pdbx_seq_one_letter_code
_entity_poly.pdbx_strand_id
1 'polypeptide(L)'
;MDGFLFFGVGLLLVAVGVFHRRSLFRAYASDRKQYTGTTPMKIIHLEESTMTTWEEQEDGTRRECYSTVHTPTYEYTVDGKTYQYVSRQDTCRPVGACVTGYYDPNNPKRIREDPVRSPYFGGILFFLLGAAFLYAGGYTILYDFF
;
A
#
# COMPACT_ATOMS: atom_id res chain seq x y z
N MET A 1 -26.12 -8.74 -28.76
CA MET A 1 -26.24 -9.11 -27.32
C MET A 1 -25.00 -8.73 -26.50
N ASP A 2 -23.83 -8.68 -27.08
CA ASP A 2 -22.56 -8.45 -26.36
C ASP A 2 -22.37 -7.02 -25.85
N GLY A 3 -22.96 -6.02 -26.53
CA GLY A 3 -22.87 -4.62 -26.12
C GLY A 3 -23.43 -4.31 -24.71
N PHE A 4 -24.56 -4.91 -24.36
CA PHE A 4 -25.18 -4.76 -23.03
C PHE A 4 -24.32 -5.41 -21.94
N LEU A 5 -23.66 -6.52 -22.24
CA LEU A 5 -22.76 -7.20 -21.32
C LEU A 5 -21.52 -6.33 -21.04
N PHE A 6 -20.87 -5.80 -22.06
CA PHE A 6 -19.73 -4.88 -21.91
C PHE A 6 -20.12 -3.62 -21.16
N PHE A 7 -21.27 -3.04 -21.45
CA PHE A 7 -21.78 -1.87 -20.75
C PHE A 7 -22.03 -2.17 -19.25
N GLY A 8 -22.64 -3.32 -18.93
CA GLY A 8 -22.86 -3.76 -17.55
C GLY A 8 -21.56 -3.99 -16.78
N VAL A 9 -20.57 -4.63 -17.42
CA VAL A 9 -19.23 -4.82 -16.82
C VAL A 9 -18.55 -3.47 -16.57
N GLY A 10 -18.65 -2.52 -17.51
CA GLY A 10 -18.11 -1.17 -17.34
C GLY A 10 -18.71 -0.44 -16.14
N LEU A 11 -20.02 -0.48 -15.95
CA LEU A 11 -20.70 0.11 -14.79
C LEU A 11 -20.25 -0.53 -13.49
N LEU A 12 -20.11 -1.86 -13.45
CA LEU A 12 -19.66 -2.59 -12.27
C LEU A 12 -18.23 -2.18 -11.89
N LEU A 13 -17.32 -2.11 -12.87
CA LEU A 13 -15.94 -1.67 -12.64
C LEU A 13 -15.88 -0.24 -12.07
N VAL A 14 -16.66 0.69 -12.60
CA VAL A 14 -16.75 2.05 -12.08
C VAL A 14 -17.28 2.04 -10.64
N ALA A 15 -18.33 1.28 -10.34
CA ALA A 15 -18.89 1.18 -9.00
C ALA A 15 -17.87 0.62 -7.99
N VAL A 16 -17.14 -0.45 -8.36
CA VAL A 16 -16.04 -1.01 -7.57
C VAL A 16 -14.94 0.03 -7.35
N GLY A 17 -14.56 0.76 -8.40
CA GLY A 17 -13.57 1.85 -8.31
C GLY A 17 -13.97 2.95 -7.33
N VAL A 18 -15.23 3.38 -7.36
CA VAL A 18 -15.77 4.38 -6.42
C VAL A 18 -15.75 3.86 -4.99
N PHE A 19 -16.20 2.61 -4.77
CA PHE A 19 -16.22 2.01 -3.44
C PHE A 19 -14.79 1.84 -2.88
N HIS A 20 -13.87 1.31 -3.68
CA HIS A 20 -12.47 1.14 -3.31
C HIS A 20 -11.81 2.49 -2.95
N ARG A 21 -12.00 3.49 -3.80
CA ARG A 21 -11.49 4.85 -3.55
C ARG A 21 -12.04 5.44 -2.24
N ARG A 22 -13.35 5.32 -1.99
CA ARG A 22 -13.96 5.79 -0.73
C ARG A 22 -13.37 5.09 0.50
N SER A 23 -13.14 3.78 0.43
CA SER A 23 -12.50 3.01 1.50
C SER A 23 -11.09 3.51 1.79
N LEU A 24 -10.25 3.69 0.75
CA LEU A 24 -8.89 4.21 0.87
C LEU A 24 -8.85 5.63 1.47
N PHE A 25 -9.76 6.52 1.02
CA PHE A 25 -9.80 7.89 1.55
C PHE A 25 -10.30 7.95 3.00
N ARG A 26 -11.19 7.04 3.42
CA ARG A 26 -11.60 6.92 4.84
C ARG A 26 -10.44 6.47 5.71
N ALA A 27 -9.71 5.44 5.28
CA ALA A 27 -8.51 4.97 5.98
C ALA A 27 -7.46 6.08 6.08
N TYR A 28 -7.16 6.76 4.97
CA TYR A 28 -6.25 7.90 4.94
C TYR A 28 -6.67 9.03 5.90
N ALA A 29 -7.94 9.41 5.90
CA ALA A 29 -8.45 10.46 6.77
C ALA A 29 -8.36 10.08 8.25
N SER A 30 -8.58 8.79 8.58
CA SER A 30 -8.40 8.25 9.93
C SER A 30 -6.92 8.29 10.34
N ASP A 31 -6.04 7.75 9.51
CA ASP A 31 -4.60 7.70 9.79
C ASP A 31 -3.99 9.11 9.93
N ARG A 32 -4.40 10.04 9.05
CA ARG A 32 -3.93 11.43 9.10
C ARG A 32 -4.33 12.14 10.40
N LYS A 33 -5.49 11.82 10.96
CA LYS A 33 -5.93 12.36 12.25
C LYS A 33 -5.24 11.70 13.42
N GLN A 34 -4.89 10.43 13.28
CA GLN A 34 -4.29 9.62 14.33
C GLN A 34 -2.79 9.87 14.47
N TYR A 35 -2.03 9.82 13.37
CA TYR A 35 -0.57 9.93 13.37
C TYR A 35 -0.11 11.38 13.13
N THR A 36 -0.34 12.24 14.12
CA THR A 36 0.00 13.67 14.05
C THR A 36 1.31 14.05 14.74
N GLY A 37 1.79 13.21 15.65
CA GLY A 37 3.06 13.40 16.33
C GLY A 37 4.24 12.92 15.47
N THR A 38 5.39 13.58 15.61
CA THR A 38 6.65 13.17 14.98
C THR A 38 7.76 13.07 16.00
N THR A 39 8.61 12.05 15.88
CA THR A 39 9.77 11.87 16.75
C THR A 39 10.92 11.22 15.98
N PRO A 40 12.18 11.53 16.29
CA PRO A 40 13.29 10.79 15.75
C PRO A 40 13.31 9.37 16.34
N MET A 41 13.48 8.37 15.47
CA MET A 41 13.68 6.97 15.84
C MET A 41 15.09 6.55 15.45
N LYS A 42 15.81 5.91 16.35
CA LYS A 42 17.16 5.41 16.12
C LYS A 42 17.14 3.89 16.01
N ILE A 43 17.80 3.33 15.00
CA ILE A 43 18.01 1.89 14.88
C ILE A 43 18.97 1.42 15.96
N ILE A 44 18.48 0.57 16.86
CA ILE A 44 19.30 0.00 17.95
C ILE A 44 19.74 -1.44 17.66
N HIS A 45 19.00 -2.15 16.83
CA HIS A 45 19.28 -3.53 16.48
C HIS A 45 18.78 -3.83 15.08
N LEU A 46 19.49 -4.74 14.37
CA LEU A 46 19.08 -5.32 13.08
C LEU A 46 19.04 -6.83 13.24
N GLU A 47 17.88 -7.40 13.02
CA GLU A 47 17.70 -8.86 12.96
C GLU A 47 17.85 -9.29 11.50
N GLU A 48 18.77 -10.20 11.24
CA GLU A 48 18.97 -10.79 9.92
C GLU A 48 18.15 -12.08 9.78
N SER A 49 17.37 -12.16 8.73
CA SER A 49 16.63 -13.36 8.37
C SER A 49 16.81 -13.68 6.89
N THR A 50 16.82 -14.97 6.56
CA THR A 50 16.90 -15.40 5.16
C THR A 50 15.50 -15.64 4.63
N MET A 51 15.14 -14.95 3.58
CA MET A 51 13.89 -15.15 2.85
C MET A 51 14.17 -16.00 1.61
N THR A 52 13.46 -17.12 1.48
CA THR A 52 13.53 -17.97 0.28
C THR A 52 12.41 -17.57 -0.66
N THR A 53 12.75 -17.23 -1.88
CA THR A 53 11.81 -16.91 -2.96
C THR A 53 12.06 -17.86 -4.13
N TRP A 54 10.99 -18.29 -4.81
CA TRP A 54 11.08 -19.14 -5.98
C TRP A 54 10.95 -18.26 -7.23
N GLU A 55 11.97 -18.27 -8.10
CA GLU A 55 11.91 -17.66 -9.43
C GLU A 55 11.68 -18.74 -10.49
N GLU A 56 10.70 -18.52 -11.35
CA GLU A 56 10.44 -19.36 -12.50
C GLU A 56 11.33 -18.90 -13.66
N GLN A 57 12.18 -19.81 -14.17
CA GLN A 57 13.06 -19.53 -15.30
C GLN A 57 12.31 -19.70 -16.63
N GLU A 58 12.84 -19.16 -17.71
CA GLU A 58 12.26 -19.25 -19.06
C GLU A 58 12.10 -20.68 -19.57
N ASP A 59 12.84 -21.63 -19.01
CA ASP A 59 12.76 -23.07 -19.31
C ASP A 59 11.68 -23.83 -18.50
N GLY A 60 10.90 -23.11 -17.66
CA GLY A 60 9.88 -23.69 -16.79
C GLY A 60 10.42 -24.34 -15.50
N THR A 61 11.71 -24.26 -15.24
CA THR A 61 12.30 -24.72 -13.97
C THR A 61 12.15 -23.64 -12.90
N ARG A 62 12.02 -24.07 -11.61
CA ARG A 62 11.99 -23.15 -10.47
C ARG A 62 13.33 -23.15 -9.77
N ARG A 63 13.90 -21.98 -9.59
CA ARG A 63 15.13 -21.79 -8.83
C ARG A 63 14.83 -21.15 -7.47
N GLU A 64 15.42 -21.70 -6.43
CA GLU A 64 15.42 -21.07 -5.11
C GLU A 64 16.39 -19.89 -5.09
N CYS A 65 15.86 -18.70 -4.78
CA CYS A 65 16.64 -17.50 -4.55
C CYS A 65 16.60 -17.15 -3.07
N TYR A 66 17.77 -16.96 -2.48
CA TYR A 66 17.90 -16.56 -1.09
C TYR A 66 18.21 -15.07 -1.02
N SER A 67 17.41 -14.32 -0.26
CA SER A 67 17.69 -12.93 0.05
C SER A 67 17.78 -12.72 1.55
N THR A 68 18.77 -11.94 1.99
CA THR A 68 18.89 -11.54 3.39
C THR A 68 18.00 -10.31 3.62
N VAL A 69 17.12 -10.41 4.61
CA VAL A 69 16.21 -9.33 5.03
C VAL A 69 16.70 -8.83 6.39
N HIS A 70 16.83 -7.50 6.52
CA HIS A 70 17.26 -6.86 7.75
C HIS A 70 16.08 -6.13 8.40
N THR A 71 15.55 -6.71 9.46
CA THR A 71 14.42 -6.15 10.22
C THR A 71 14.94 -5.24 11.34
N PRO A 72 14.71 -3.92 11.27
CA PRO A 72 15.22 -3.01 12.28
C PRO A 72 14.33 -2.94 13.51
N THR A 73 14.97 -2.84 14.67
CA THR A 73 14.35 -2.41 15.93
C THR A 73 14.74 -0.97 16.19
N TYR A 74 13.74 -0.12 16.34
CA TYR A 74 13.91 1.30 16.61
C TYR A 74 13.68 1.60 18.08
N GLU A 75 14.43 2.57 18.60
CA GLU A 75 14.20 3.21 19.88
C GLU A 75 13.81 4.68 19.65
N TYR A 76 12.82 5.17 20.36
CA TYR A 76 12.34 6.55 20.28
C TYR A 76 11.81 7.04 21.63
N THR A 77 11.79 8.35 21.82
CA THR A 77 11.32 8.97 23.08
C THR A 77 10.17 9.92 22.79
N VAL A 78 9.09 9.77 23.56
CA VAL A 78 7.93 10.67 23.56
C VAL A 78 7.61 11.04 25.01
N ASP A 79 7.50 12.32 25.29
CA ASP A 79 7.19 12.87 26.63
C ASP A 79 8.10 12.31 27.75
N GLY A 80 9.39 12.17 27.46
CA GLY A 80 10.39 11.66 28.40
C GLY A 80 10.35 10.14 28.63
N LYS A 81 9.46 9.41 27.95
CA LYS A 81 9.40 7.94 28.01
C LYS A 81 9.99 7.33 26.74
N THR A 82 10.83 6.34 26.94
CA THR A 82 11.46 5.60 25.84
C THR A 82 10.64 4.38 25.48
N TYR A 83 10.47 4.17 24.18
CA TYR A 83 9.73 3.08 23.57
C TYR A 83 10.59 2.36 22.54
N GLN A 84 10.26 1.11 22.27
CA GLN A 84 10.86 0.32 21.18
C GLN A 84 9.79 -0.12 20.19
N TYR A 85 10.17 -0.14 18.91
CA TYR A 85 9.32 -0.55 17.79
C TYR A 85 10.11 -1.46 16.86
N VAL A 86 9.60 -2.66 16.63
CA VAL A 86 10.15 -3.62 15.65
C VAL A 86 9.43 -3.39 14.33
N SER A 87 10.19 -3.03 13.31
CA SER A 87 9.65 -2.86 11.95
C SER A 87 9.24 -4.20 11.35
N ARG A 88 8.39 -4.13 10.34
CA ARG A 88 8.10 -5.25 9.44
C ARG A 88 8.69 -5.05 8.05
N GLN A 89 9.42 -3.95 7.87
CA GLN A 89 10.00 -3.57 6.58
C GLN A 89 11.50 -3.84 6.62
N ASP A 90 12.02 -4.34 5.51
CA ASP A 90 13.45 -4.47 5.29
C ASP A 90 14.12 -3.10 5.22
N THR A 91 15.36 -3.02 5.71
CA THR A 91 16.14 -1.78 5.64
C THR A 91 17.59 -2.04 5.27
N CYS A 92 18.15 -1.17 4.43
CA CYS A 92 19.59 -1.13 4.15
C CYS A 92 20.34 -0.16 5.08
N ARG A 93 19.68 0.42 6.11
CA ARG A 93 20.29 1.41 7.00
C ARG A 93 21.05 0.73 8.13
N PRO A 94 22.23 1.22 8.51
CA PRO A 94 23.03 0.63 9.60
C PRO A 94 22.42 0.94 10.97
N VAL A 95 22.82 0.14 11.97
CA VAL A 95 22.56 0.43 13.38
C VAL A 95 23.10 1.82 13.72
N GLY A 96 22.35 2.60 14.48
CA GLY A 96 22.64 3.99 14.82
C GLY A 96 22.02 5.02 13.88
N ALA A 97 21.53 4.62 12.69
CA ALA A 97 20.83 5.52 11.78
C ALA A 97 19.52 6.03 12.41
N CYS A 98 19.21 7.31 12.14
CA CYS A 98 17.97 7.93 12.59
C CYS A 98 17.00 8.12 11.45
N VAL A 99 15.72 7.85 11.72
CA VAL A 99 14.60 8.10 10.81
C VAL A 99 13.51 8.87 11.55
N THR A 100 12.63 9.53 10.81
CA THR A 100 11.47 10.18 11.39
C THR A 100 10.34 9.17 11.58
N GLY A 101 9.88 9.01 12.82
CA GLY A 101 8.69 8.23 13.13
C GLY A 101 7.47 9.13 13.29
N TYR A 102 6.31 8.59 12.88
CA TYR A 102 5.01 9.25 13.01
C TYR A 102 4.17 8.49 14.04
N TYR A 103 3.80 9.13 15.13
CA TYR A 103 3.11 8.47 16.23
C TYR A 103 1.73 9.07 16.53
N ASP A 104 0.90 8.28 17.22
CA ASP A 104 -0.37 8.71 17.77
C ASP A 104 -0.15 9.39 19.13
N PRO A 105 -0.44 10.71 19.28
CA PRO A 105 -0.26 11.38 20.56
C PRO A 105 -1.08 10.78 21.71
N ASN A 106 -2.22 10.16 21.42
CA ASN A 106 -3.05 9.50 22.43
C ASN A 106 -2.50 8.12 22.83
N ASN A 107 -1.69 7.50 21.95
CA ASN A 107 -1.08 6.20 22.20
C ASN A 107 0.31 6.14 21.56
N PRO A 108 1.37 6.64 22.23
CA PRO A 108 2.73 6.70 21.69
C PRO A 108 3.32 5.35 21.26
N LYS A 109 2.76 4.23 21.72
CA LYS A 109 3.17 2.89 21.25
C LYS A 109 2.78 2.61 19.79
N ARG A 110 1.80 3.36 19.25
CA ARG A 110 1.43 3.27 17.84
C ARG A 110 2.27 4.24 17.05
N ILE A 111 3.27 3.71 16.38
CA ILE A 111 4.23 4.46 15.55
C ILE A 111 4.38 3.78 14.19
N ARG A 112 4.76 4.54 13.21
CA ARG A 112 5.04 4.09 11.84
C ARG A 112 6.23 4.86 11.27
N GLU A 113 6.93 4.23 10.34
CA GLU A 113 8.12 4.80 9.68
C GLU A 113 7.74 5.73 8.52
N ASP A 114 6.65 5.41 7.84
CA ASP A 114 6.23 6.16 6.66
C ASP A 114 5.20 7.25 7.00
N PRO A 115 5.31 8.42 6.38
CA PRO A 115 4.28 9.44 6.48
C PRO A 115 2.96 8.93 5.90
N VAL A 116 1.85 9.44 6.42
CA VAL A 116 0.52 9.14 5.89
C VAL A 116 0.39 9.75 4.49
N ARG A 117 0.48 8.92 3.45
CA ARG A 117 0.40 9.36 2.05
C ARG A 117 -1.03 9.30 1.54
N SER A 118 -1.41 10.31 0.75
CA SER A 118 -2.72 10.34 0.11
C SER A 118 -2.83 9.27 -0.98
N PRO A 119 -3.93 8.48 -1.01
CA PRO A 119 -4.14 7.44 -2.01
C PRO A 119 -4.64 8.01 -3.35
N TYR A 120 -3.96 9.03 -3.90
CA TYR A 120 -4.41 9.70 -5.14
C TYR A 120 -4.60 8.73 -6.30
N PHE A 121 -3.70 7.76 -6.45
CA PHE A 121 -3.74 6.78 -7.54
C PHE A 121 -4.64 5.57 -7.26
N GLY A 122 -5.21 5.48 -6.05
CA GLY A 122 -6.10 4.38 -5.68
C GLY A 122 -7.37 4.37 -6.54
N GLY A 123 -7.58 3.29 -7.25
CA GLY A 123 -8.78 3.09 -8.07
C GLY A 123 -8.73 3.65 -9.50
N ILE A 124 -7.70 4.40 -9.91
CA ILE A 124 -7.60 4.96 -11.27
C ILE A 124 -7.73 3.86 -12.34
N LEU A 125 -7.08 2.71 -12.12
CA LEU A 125 -7.14 1.59 -13.05
C LEU A 125 -8.58 1.11 -13.30
N PHE A 126 -9.39 1.02 -12.23
CA PHE A 126 -10.80 0.64 -12.35
C PHE A 126 -11.61 1.65 -13.16
N PHE A 127 -11.32 2.94 -13.01
CA PHE A 127 -11.99 3.99 -13.80
C PHE A 127 -11.60 3.93 -15.26
N LEU A 128 -10.31 3.73 -15.59
CA LEU A 128 -9.84 3.62 -16.97
C LEU A 128 -10.42 2.40 -17.65
N LEU A 129 -10.37 1.24 -17.01
CA LEU A 129 -10.96 0.00 -17.53
C LEU A 129 -12.48 0.13 -17.68
N GLY A 130 -13.16 0.64 -16.64
CA GLY A 130 -14.60 0.87 -16.68
C GLY A 130 -15.02 1.79 -17.82
N ALA A 131 -14.29 2.90 -18.05
CA ALA A 131 -14.54 3.82 -19.15
C ALA A 131 -14.34 3.15 -20.52
N ALA A 132 -13.30 2.31 -20.68
CA ALA A 132 -13.06 1.57 -21.91
C ALA A 132 -14.19 0.59 -22.21
N PHE A 133 -14.68 -0.16 -21.22
CA PHE A 133 -15.82 -1.08 -21.37
C PHE A 133 -17.14 -0.35 -21.63
N LEU A 134 -17.36 0.80 -20.99
CA LEU A 134 -18.56 1.63 -21.26
C LEU A 134 -18.54 2.17 -22.70
N TYR A 135 -17.38 2.63 -23.17
CA TYR A 135 -17.21 3.11 -24.53
C TYR A 135 -17.46 2.00 -25.56
N ALA A 136 -16.80 0.84 -25.38
CA ALA A 136 -16.97 -0.31 -26.28
C ALA A 136 -18.42 -0.82 -26.29
N GLY A 137 -19.03 -0.97 -25.11
CA GLY A 137 -20.43 -1.41 -25.00
C GLY A 137 -21.43 -0.40 -25.58
N GLY A 138 -21.23 0.89 -25.33
CA GLY A 138 -22.06 1.95 -25.90
C GLY A 138 -21.95 2.01 -27.42
N TYR A 139 -20.72 1.87 -27.96
CA TYR A 139 -20.50 1.86 -29.40
C TYR A 139 -21.22 0.66 -30.09
N THR A 140 -21.10 -0.55 -29.54
CA THR A 140 -21.77 -1.73 -30.10
C THR A 140 -23.28 -1.64 -30.02
N ILE A 141 -23.84 -1.10 -28.91
CA ILE A 141 -25.28 -0.90 -28.78
C ILE A 141 -25.79 0.08 -29.85
N LEU A 142 -25.10 1.20 -30.04
CA LEU A 142 -25.47 2.20 -31.05
C LEU A 142 -25.41 1.61 -32.49
N TYR A 143 -24.37 0.79 -32.77
CA TYR A 143 -24.17 0.22 -34.08
C TYR A 143 -25.22 -0.87 -34.40
N ASP A 144 -25.71 -1.60 -33.39
CA ASP A 144 -26.77 -2.61 -33.54
C ASP A 144 -28.17 -1.97 -33.74
N PHE A 145 -28.36 -0.69 -33.42
CA PHE A 145 -29.63 0.03 -33.55
C PHE A 145 -29.77 0.85 -34.85
N PHE A 146 -28.69 1.07 -35.60
CA PHE A 146 -28.67 1.78 -36.88
C PHE A 146 -28.18 0.90 -38.01
#